data_66dd51af749cb8bfdde006491aba41b6
#
_entry.id   66dd51af749cb8bfdde006491aba41b6
#
_cell.length_a   1.000
_cell.length_b   1.000
_cell.length_c   1.000
_cell.angle_alpha   90.00
_cell.angle_beta   90.00
_cell.angle_gamma   90.00
#
_symmetry.space_group_name_H-M   'P 1'
#
loop_
_entity.id
_entity.type
_entity.pdbx_description
1 polymer ?
#
loop_
_entity_poly.entity_id
_entity_poly.type
_entity_poly.pdbx_seq_one_letter_code
_entity_poly.pdbx_strand_id
1 'polypeptide(L)'
;SVSGETAITVTTLAELQAAFNAKNHHIIIRGKIYGGPKLTTLNFSSTAWNNITIEGAAGGGAALQNIQLKFSGEKLPAGTNIQNVVIRNISFSGNVGDLQALPDQVEGTSNNIGINYVGVSLRRISNAWIDHCDFYDMSDDLLSVGRSSDYITLSYNHFYFSNSWVNMNPDPVWNWVDKNYHDLANERLAILVGHNRNDSYVYGGNKLHVTMHHNWFGPNLAGRPLLRGWVHAYNNYFDNSTLPNGMRTAADGRRYEKQQYNALQVGSGSIVFSESNYFYKTNNSNQIRLESSGDMYNFYEKKNVYDAATGNSAIGSTFNNAPVKYSYKSDDAARVPSIVLSTAGPH
;
A
#
# COMPACT_ATOMS: atom_id res chain seq x y z
N SER A 1 1.78 21.73 -7.59
CA SER A 1 3.17 21.42 -7.26
C SER A 1 3.56 22.06 -5.93
N VAL A 2 4.26 21.34 -5.08
CA VAL A 2 4.80 21.89 -3.81
C VAL A 2 6.17 22.55 -3.99
N SER A 3 6.84 22.31 -5.12
CA SER A 3 8.18 22.85 -5.41
C SER A 3 8.19 24.28 -5.95
N GLY A 4 7.11 24.68 -6.63
CA GLY A 4 7.07 25.93 -7.40
C GLY A 4 7.96 25.91 -8.67
N GLU A 5 8.64 24.83 -8.96
CA GLU A 5 9.48 24.65 -10.14
C GLU A 5 8.69 24.37 -11.41
N THR A 6 9.31 24.64 -12.56
CA THR A 6 8.73 24.26 -13.86
C THR A 6 8.69 22.74 -13.98
N ALA A 7 7.53 22.22 -14.35
CA ALA A 7 7.34 20.79 -14.53
C ALA A 7 8.14 20.27 -15.73
N ILE A 8 8.73 19.08 -15.59
CA ILE A 8 9.30 18.32 -16.69
C ILE A 8 8.42 17.11 -16.99
N THR A 9 8.05 16.94 -18.26
CA THR A 9 7.27 15.77 -18.70
C THR A 9 8.20 14.69 -19.21
N VAL A 10 8.00 13.45 -18.74
CA VAL A 10 8.80 12.28 -19.13
C VAL A 10 7.87 11.19 -19.70
N THR A 11 8.34 10.49 -20.73
CA THR A 11 7.59 9.44 -21.45
C THR A 11 8.34 8.12 -21.54
N THR A 12 9.64 8.13 -21.21
CA THR A 12 10.52 6.95 -21.25
C THR A 12 11.27 6.76 -19.95
N LEU A 13 11.77 5.55 -19.72
CA LEU A 13 12.62 5.26 -18.55
C LEU A 13 13.88 6.13 -18.55
N ALA A 14 14.51 6.34 -19.69
CA ALA A 14 15.70 7.18 -19.79
C ALA A 14 15.41 8.64 -19.38
N GLU A 15 14.29 9.20 -19.85
CA GLU A 15 13.86 10.55 -19.46
C GLU A 15 13.53 10.63 -17.95
N LEU A 16 12.85 9.62 -17.39
CA LEU A 16 12.57 9.55 -15.97
C LEU A 16 13.86 9.48 -15.14
N GLN A 17 14.82 8.65 -15.54
CA GLN A 17 16.13 8.56 -14.90
C GLN A 17 16.94 9.87 -15.04
N ALA A 18 16.86 10.53 -16.17
CA ALA A 18 17.49 11.84 -16.38
C ALA A 18 16.89 12.93 -15.48
N ALA A 19 15.55 12.97 -15.36
CA ALA A 19 14.86 13.89 -14.46
C ALA A 19 15.22 13.62 -12.99
N PHE A 20 15.33 12.35 -12.59
CA PHE A 20 15.79 11.94 -11.26
C PHE A 20 17.25 12.38 -11.03
N ASN A 21 18.16 12.13 -11.96
CA ASN A 21 19.57 12.51 -11.81
C ASN A 21 19.76 14.04 -11.75
N ALA A 22 18.93 14.79 -12.48
CA ALA A 22 18.90 16.25 -12.45
C ALA A 22 18.22 16.83 -11.21
N LYS A 23 17.64 15.98 -10.36
CA LYS A 23 16.86 16.37 -9.16
C LYS A 23 15.71 17.33 -9.49
N ASN A 24 14.97 17.05 -10.55
CA ASN A 24 13.75 17.80 -10.84
C ASN A 24 12.71 17.51 -9.77
N HIS A 25 12.10 18.54 -9.22
CA HIS A 25 11.10 18.42 -8.13
C HIS A 25 9.66 18.47 -8.62
N HIS A 26 9.43 18.65 -9.91
CA HIS A 26 8.11 18.51 -10.51
C HIS A 26 8.18 17.67 -11.78
N ILE A 27 7.82 16.40 -11.65
CA ILE A 27 7.90 15.40 -12.72
C ILE A 27 6.48 14.98 -13.12
N ILE A 28 6.17 15.11 -14.41
CA ILE A 28 4.90 14.67 -15.00
C ILE A 28 5.16 13.41 -15.83
N ILE A 29 4.53 12.31 -15.44
CA ILE A 29 4.55 11.04 -16.17
C ILE A 29 3.49 11.08 -17.27
N ARG A 30 3.88 10.81 -18.52
CA ARG A 30 2.94 10.69 -19.63
C ARG A 30 3.04 9.32 -20.29
N GLY A 31 1.91 8.62 -20.33
CA GLY A 31 1.88 7.25 -20.85
C GLY A 31 2.53 6.24 -19.91
N LYS A 32 2.73 5.03 -20.42
CA LYS A 32 3.31 3.93 -19.66
C LYS A 32 4.82 3.89 -19.80
N ILE A 33 5.51 3.89 -18.65
CA ILE A 33 6.97 3.69 -18.57
C ILE A 33 7.23 2.32 -17.96
N TYR A 34 7.98 1.48 -18.67
CA TYR A 34 8.37 0.15 -18.24
C TYR A 34 9.81 0.14 -17.74
N GLY A 35 10.02 -0.37 -16.52
CA GLY A 35 11.32 -0.41 -15.85
C GLY A 35 12.23 -1.57 -16.25
N GLY A 36 11.79 -2.42 -17.20
CA GLY A 36 12.50 -3.63 -17.60
C GLY A 36 12.04 -4.88 -16.83
N PRO A 37 12.53 -6.07 -17.21
CA PRO A 37 12.12 -7.35 -16.58
C PRO A 37 12.67 -7.51 -15.15
N LYS A 38 13.62 -6.68 -14.74
CA LYS A 38 14.06 -6.52 -13.37
C LYS A 38 13.47 -5.23 -12.81
N LEU A 39 13.28 -5.21 -11.50
CA LEU A 39 12.78 -4.02 -10.82
C LEU A 39 13.77 -2.86 -10.94
N THR A 40 13.30 -1.71 -11.42
CA THR A 40 14.02 -0.45 -11.35
C THR A 40 13.59 0.32 -10.12
N THR A 41 14.54 0.68 -9.25
CA THR A 41 14.27 1.49 -8.06
C THR A 41 14.86 2.88 -8.21
N LEU A 42 14.03 3.91 -8.06
CA LEU A 42 14.47 5.28 -7.87
C LEU A 42 14.53 5.57 -6.37
N ASN A 43 15.73 5.78 -5.85
CA ASN A 43 15.97 5.93 -4.42
C ASN A 43 16.18 7.41 -4.04
N PHE A 44 15.14 8.03 -3.52
CA PHE A 44 15.12 9.41 -3.04
C PHE A 44 15.64 9.45 -1.60
N SER A 45 16.94 9.70 -1.39
CA SER A 45 17.61 9.43 -0.09
C SER A 45 18.20 10.64 0.61
N SER A 46 17.91 11.87 0.17
CA SER A 46 18.42 13.09 0.79
C SER A 46 17.37 14.19 0.92
N THR A 47 17.62 15.18 1.75
CA THR A 47 16.77 16.38 1.88
C THR A 47 16.70 17.23 0.62
N ALA A 48 17.61 17.00 -0.35
CA ALA A 48 17.49 17.60 -1.68
C ALA A 48 16.17 17.22 -2.38
N TRP A 49 15.46 16.21 -1.90
CA TRP A 49 14.16 15.80 -2.41
C TRP A 49 12.96 16.38 -1.64
N ASN A 50 13.19 17.32 -0.74
CA ASN A 50 12.10 18.05 -0.11
C ASN A 50 11.27 18.80 -1.18
N ASN A 51 9.95 18.86 -0.98
CA ASN A 51 9.02 19.56 -1.86
C ASN A 51 8.93 18.99 -3.28
N ILE A 52 8.92 17.67 -3.43
CA ILE A 52 8.77 17.00 -4.73
C ILE A 52 7.30 16.70 -5.05
N THR A 53 6.93 16.87 -6.31
CA THR A 53 5.67 16.38 -6.90
C THR A 53 5.97 15.46 -8.07
N ILE A 54 5.42 14.25 -8.04
CA ILE A 54 5.43 13.31 -9.17
C ILE A 54 3.98 13.02 -9.49
N GLU A 55 3.55 13.35 -10.70
CA GLU A 55 2.14 13.22 -11.07
C GLU A 55 1.95 12.70 -12.49
N GLY A 56 0.82 12.05 -12.72
CA GLY A 56 0.39 11.68 -14.05
C GLY A 56 -0.09 12.90 -14.85
N ALA A 57 0.16 12.89 -16.15
CA ALA A 57 -0.39 13.88 -17.05
C ALA A 57 -1.92 13.87 -17.01
N ALA A 58 -2.54 15.04 -17.19
CA ALA A 58 -3.99 15.14 -17.28
C ALA A 58 -4.53 14.27 -18.41
N GLY A 59 -5.72 13.69 -18.20
CA GLY A 59 -6.38 12.82 -19.15
C GLY A 59 -6.08 11.32 -18.93
N GLY A 60 -5.35 10.96 -17.87
CA GLY A 60 -5.08 9.58 -17.48
C GLY A 60 -4.00 8.88 -18.29
N GLY A 61 -3.83 7.58 -18.06
CA GLY A 61 -2.90 6.70 -18.79
C GLY A 61 -1.45 6.77 -18.31
N ALA A 62 -1.12 7.59 -17.32
CA ALA A 62 0.21 7.60 -16.71
C ALA A 62 0.42 6.32 -15.90
N ALA A 63 1.47 5.56 -16.21
CA ALA A 63 1.75 4.30 -15.56
C ALA A 63 3.25 4.05 -15.40
N LEU A 64 3.64 3.50 -14.25
CA LEU A 64 4.96 3.02 -13.93
C LEU A 64 4.87 1.50 -13.66
N GLN A 65 5.47 0.70 -14.54
CA GLN A 65 5.47 -0.76 -14.43
C GLN A 65 6.88 -1.27 -14.16
N ASN A 66 7.05 -2.13 -13.14
CA ASN A 66 8.35 -2.59 -12.63
C ASN A 66 9.28 -1.43 -12.21
N ILE A 67 8.70 -0.35 -11.71
CA ILE A 67 9.42 0.81 -11.19
C ILE A 67 8.94 1.08 -9.76
N GLN A 68 9.88 1.06 -8.83
CA GLN A 68 9.65 1.40 -7.42
C GLN A 68 10.15 2.82 -7.12
N LEU A 69 9.29 3.63 -6.49
CA LEU A 69 9.70 4.90 -5.91
C LEU A 69 9.98 4.69 -4.41
N LYS A 70 11.25 4.70 -4.03
CA LYS A 70 11.68 4.53 -2.64
C LYS A 70 12.18 5.86 -2.08
N PHE A 71 11.39 6.43 -1.19
CA PHE A 71 11.80 7.60 -0.41
C PHE A 71 12.35 7.12 0.93
N SER A 72 13.62 7.39 1.21
CA SER A 72 14.30 6.90 2.41
C SER A 72 15.17 7.95 3.06
N GLY A 73 14.68 8.51 4.15
CA GLY A 73 15.46 9.39 5.05
C GLY A 73 16.29 8.63 6.10
N GLU A 74 16.40 7.29 6.02
CA GLU A 74 17.01 6.47 7.08
C GLU A 74 18.50 6.77 7.33
N LYS A 75 19.21 7.28 6.33
CA LYS A 75 20.61 7.69 6.45
C LYS A 75 20.79 9.15 6.83
N LEU A 76 19.72 9.92 6.97
CA LEU A 76 19.77 11.30 7.42
C LEU A 76 20.02 11.36 8.94
N PRO A 77 20.53 12.50 9.45
CA PRO A 77 20.68 12.69 10.89
C PRO A 77 19.38 12.44 11.65
N ALA A 78 19.49 12.02 12.91
CA ALA A 78 18.33 11.81 13.76
C ALA A 78 17.44 13.07 13.80
N GLY A 79 16.12 12.87 13.71
CA GLY A 79 15.15 13.96 13.68
C GLY A 79 14.99 14.66 12.32
N THR A 80 15.78 14.29 11.31
CA THR A 80 15.66 14.84 9.95
C THR A 80 14.91 13.87 9.06
N ASN A 81 13.85 14.33 8.39
CA ASN A 81 13.05 13.56 7.41
C ASN A 81 13.06 14.28 6.06
N ILE A 82 12.84 13.53 4.98
CA ILE A 82 12.46 14.14 3.70
C ILE A 82 11.03 14.65 3.85
N GLN A 83 10.73 15.84 3.35
CA GLN A 83 9.46 16.52 3.60
C GLN A 83 8.72 16.91 2.34
N ASN A 84 7.39 16.94 2.45
CA ASN A 84 6.49 17.47 1.43
C ASN A 84 6.58 16.69 0.10
N VAL A 85 6.21 15.42 0.13
CA VAL A 85 6.18 14.53 -1.03
C VAL A 85 4.73 14.41 -1.52
N VAL A 86 4.50 14.71 -2.79
CA VAL A 86 3.20 14.51 -3.45
C VAL A 86 3.36 13.53 -4.62
N ILE A 87 2.56 12.47 -4.61
CA ILE A 87 2.46 11.51 -5.71
C ILE A 87 0.98 11.36 -6.05
N ARG A 88 0.62 11.60 -7.30
CA ARG A 88 -0.80 11.53 -7.69
C ARG A 88 -1.01 11.14 -9.14
N ASN A 89 -2.19 10.56 -9.39
CA ASN A 89 -2.70 10.30 -10.74
C ASN A 89 -1.80 9.38 -11.58
N ILE A 90 -1.23 8.34 -10.95
CA ILE A 90 -0.33 7.37 -11.58
C ILE A 90 -0.77 5.95 -11.25
N SER A 91 -0.75 5.04 -12.23
CA SER A 91 -0.87 3.60 -12.02
C SER A 91 0.51 2.98 -11.77
N PHE A 92 0.68 2.30 -10.64
CA PHE A 92 1.86 1.52 -10.30
C PHE A 92 1.54 0.03 -10.41
N SER A 93 2.35 -0.73 -11.17
CA SER A 93 2.12 -2.17 -11.30
C SER A 93 3.40 -2.96 -11.50
N GLY A 94 3.35 -4.25 -11.17
CA GLY A 94 4.28 -5.23 -11.66
C GLY A 94 3.86 -5.81 -13.01
N ASN A 95 4.80 -6.29 -13.78
CA ASN A 95 4.53 -7.14 -14.92
C ASN A 95 4.41 -8.58 -14.45
N VAL A 96 3.21 -9.16 -14.56
CA VAL A 96 2.93 -10.51 -14.06
C VAL A 96 3.84 -11.55 -14.70
N GLY A 97 4.08 -11.47 -16.01
CA GLY A 97 4.96 -12.40 -16.71
C GLY A 97 6.40 -12.35 -16.23
N ASP A 98 6.93 -11.16 -15.94
CA ASP A 98 8.28 -11.00 -15.38
C ASP A 98 8.39 -11.60 -13.98
N LEU A 99 7.40 -11.35 -13.12
CA LEU A 99 7.37 -11.87 -11.76
C LEU A 99 7.13 -13.38 -11.73
N GLN A 100 6.28 -13.89 -12.62
CA GLN A 100 6.03 -15.32 -12.82
C GLN A 100 7.28 -16.09 -13.27
N ALA A 101 8.19 -15.43 -13.99
CA ALA A 101 9.43 -16.02 -14.47
C ALA A 101 10.54 -16.05 -13.39
N LEU A 102 10.31 -15.48 -12.20
CA LEU A 102 11.26 -15.55 -11.11
C LEU A 102 11.44 -16.99 -10.62
N PRO A 103 12.66 -17.39 -10.24
CA PRO A 103 12.87 -18.65 -9.54
C PRO A 103 12.18 -18.63 -8.17
N ASP A 104 11.96 -19.80 -7.61
CA ASP A 104 11.41 -19.93 -6.27
C ASP A 104 12.20 -19.08 -5.25
N GLN A 105 11.49 -18.29 -4.48
CA GLN A 105 12.05 -17.39 -3.47
C GLN A 105 11.79 -17.95 -2.07
N VAL A 106 12.78 -18.59 -1.49
CA VAL A 106 12.70 -19.16 -0.15
C VAL A 106 13.88 -18.67 0.69
N GLU A 107 13.60 -18.14 1.88
CA GLU A 107 14.63 -17.64 2.79
C GLU A 107 15.72 -18.69 3.05
N GLY A 108 16.98 -18.27 2.94
CA GLY A 108 18.13 -19.13 3.16
C GLY A 108 18.45 -20.11 2.04
N THR A 109 17.78 -20.01 0.88
CA THR A 109 18.14 -20.78 -0.33
C THR A 109 18.97 -19.94 -1.28
N SER A 110 19.69 -20.62 -2.22
CA SER A 110 20.47 -19.95 -3.27
C SER A 110 19.60 -19.18 -4.27
N ASN A 111 18.31 -19.49 -4.36
CA ASN A 111 17.36 -18.84 -5.27
C ASN A 111 16.72 -17.58 -4.67
N ASN A 112 16.98 -17.30 -3.39
CA ASN A 112 16.46 -16.08 -2.78
C ASN A 112 17.25 -14.86 -3.30
N ILE A 113 16.72 -14.19 -4.29
CA ILE A 113 17.34 -13.02 -4.92
C ILE A 113 16.89 -11.70 -4.31
N GLY A 114 16.08 -11.74 -3.24
CA GLY A 114 15.67 -10.55 -2.47
C GLY A 114 14.81 -9.55 -3.26
N ILE A 115 14.04 -10.01 -4.21
CA ILE A 115 13.13 -9.12 -4.97
C ILE A 115 11.85 -8.90 -4.22
N ASN A 116 11.74 -7.74 -3.57
CA ASN A 116 10.52 -7.21 -2.99
C ASN A 116 10.08 -6.00 -3.82
N TYR A 117 8.98 -6.15 -4.56
CA TYR A 117 8.42 -5.03 -5.31
C TYR A 117 7.31 -4.36 -4.52
N VAL A 118 7.56 -3.13 -4.12
CA VAL A 118 6.62 -2.20 -3.50
C VAL A 118 6.52 -0.97 -4.42
N GLY A 119 5.35 -0.56 -4.84
CA GLY A 119 5.20 0.56 -5.78
C GLY A 119 5.75 1.88 -5.24
N VAL A 120 5.33 2.24 -4.03
CA VAL A 120 5.83 3.41 -3.30
C VAL A 120 6.19 3.01 -1.87
N SER A 121 7.42 3.28 -1.46
CA SER A 121 7.92 3.05 -0.11
C SER A 121 8.33 4.38 0.54
N LEU A 122 7.71 4.71 1.67
CA LEU A 122 7.96 5.92 2.44
C LEU A 122 8.65 5.56 3.76
N ARG A 123 9.91 5.94 3.93
CA ARG A 123 10.73 5.64 5.10
C ARG A 123 11.37 6.92 5.63
N ARG A 124 11.00 7.36 6.84
CA ARG A 124 11.39 8.64 7.42
C ARG A 124 11.03 9.85 6.53
N ILE A 125 9.76 9.86 6.14
CA ILE A 125 9.17 10.95 5.36
C ILE A 125 8.17 11.69 6.25
N SER A 126 8.12 13.00 6.15
CA SER A 126 7.11 13.83 6.82
C SER A 126 6.30 14.63 5.81
N ASN A 127 4.98 14.68 6.01
CA ASN A 127 4.06 15.39 5.13
C ASN A 127 4.08 14.82 3.70
N ALA A 128 3.53 13.63 3.50
CA ALA A 128 3.32 13.07 2.17
C ALA A 128 1.85 12.91 1.84
N TRP A 129 1.54 13.09 0.57
CA TRP A 129 0.20 12.89 0.04
C TRP A 129 0.26 12.00 -1.21
N ILE A 130 -0.35 10.82 -1.10
CA ILE A 130 -0.51 9.87 -2.20
C ILE A 130 -1.98 9.84 -2.57
N ASP A 131 -2.31 10.24 -3.79
CA ASP A 131 -3.67 10.58 -4.17
C ASP A 131 -4.02 10.11 -5.58
N HIS A 132 -5.22 9.56 -5.76
CA HIS A 132 -5.71 9.11 -7.07
C HIS A 132 -4.71 8.22 -7.82
N CYS A 133 -4.09 7.26 -7.14
CA CYS A 133 -3.18 6.30 -7.75
C CYS A 133 -3.78 4.89 -7.76
N ASP A 134 -3.36 4.08 -8.74
CA ASP A 134 -3.56 2.63 -8.72
C ASP A 134 -2.30 1.93 -8.24
N PHE A 135 -2.48 0.85 -7.48
CA PHE A 135 -1.39 -0.05 -7.07
C PHE A 135 -1.85 -1.50 -7.23
N TYR A 136 -1.17 -2.27 -8.06
CA TYR A 136 -1.56 -3.67 -8.29
C TYR A 136 -0.40 -4.55 -8.79
N ASP A 137 -0.52 -5.85 -8.55
CA ASP A 137 0.37 -6.90 -9.08
C ASP A 137 1.84 -6.71 -8.66
N MET A 138 2.08 -6.72 -7.35
CA MET A 138 3.42 -6.59 -6.77
C MET A 138 3.74 -7.74 -5.83
N SER A 139 5.02 -8.07 -5.70
CA SER A 139 5.49 -9.23 -4.93
C SER A 139 5.63 -8.99 -3.42
N ASP A 140 5.33 -7.81 -2.95
CA ASP A 140 5.28 -7.42 -1.54
C ASP A 140 4.09 -6.49 -1.32
N ASP A 141 4.03 -5.73 -0.23
CA ASP A 141 2.99 -4.72 -0.02
C ASP A 141 2.95 -3.74 -1.20
N LEU A 142 1.75 -3.39 -1.66
CA LEU A 142 1.59 -2.46 -2.78
C LEU A 142 2.13 -1.06 -2.45
N LEU A 143 1.97 -0.64 -1.19
CA LEU A 143 2.48 0.60 -0.63
C LEU A 143 2.94 0.39 0.81
N SER A 144 4.08 0.96 1.20
CA SER A 144 4.56 0.90 2.57
C SER A 144 4.90 2.27 3.15
N VAL A 145 4.54 2.46 4.43
CA VAL A 145 4.85 3.63 5.24
C VAL A 145 5.50 3.17 6.52
N GLY A 146 6.72 3.60 6.79
CA GLY A 146 7.40 3.13 8.00
C GLY A 146 8.62 3.94 8.37
N ARG A 147 9.39 3.36 9.28
CA ARG A 147 10.66 3.93 9.77
C ARG A 147 10.49 5.37 10.26
N SER A 148 9.48 5.58 11.13
CA SER A 148 9.18 6.90 11.71
C SER A 148 8.74 7.96 10.69
N SER A 149 8.13 7.57 9.57
CA SER A 149 7.40 8.50 8.72
C SER A 149 6.23 9.10 9.49
N ASP A 150 5.80 10.32 9.13
CA ASP A 150 4.78 11.03 9.90
C ASP A 150 3.94 11.96 9.02
N TYR A 151 2.67 12.14 9.38
CA TYR A 151 1.71 13.00 8.67
C TYR A 151 1.54 12.61 7.21
N ILE A 152 1.13 11.37 6.98
CA ILE A 152 0.92 10.80 5.65
C ILE A 152 -0.58 10.74 5.36
N THR A 153 -0.98 11.22 4.19
CA THR A 153 -2.36 11.09 3.69
C THR A 153 -2.38 10.19 2.46
N LEU A 154 -3.25 9.17 2.50
CA LEU A 154 -3.54 8.26 1.41
C LEU A 154 -5.01 8.41 1.04
N SER A 155 -5.30 8.98 -0.14
CA SER A 155 -6.66 9.32 -0.52
C SER A 155 -7.01 8.93 -1.95
N TYR A 156 -8.22 8.43 -2.16
CA TYR A 156 -8.75 8.08 -3.47
C TYR A 156 -7.86 7.13 -4.28
N ASN A 157 -7.05 6.29 -3.62
CA ASN A 157 -6.23 5.29 -4.29
C ASN A 157 -7.00 3.98 -4.47
N HIS A 158 -6.61 3.20 -5.46
CA HIS A 158 -7.13 1.87 -5.71
C HIS A 158 -6.03 0.83 -5.53
N PHE A 159 -6.25 -0.11 -4.62
CA PHE A 159 -5.33 -1.21 -4.29
C PHE A 159 -5.98 -2.54 -4.64
N TYR A 160 -5.40 -3.31 -5.56
CA TYR A 160 -6.00 -4.57 -6.00
C TYR A 160 -4.97 -5.53 -6.61
N PHE A 161 -5.42 -6.71 -7.00
CA PHE A 161 -4.65 -7.64 -7.82
C PHE A 161 -5.48 -8.09 -9.01
N SER A 162 -4.81 -8.29 -10.16
CA SER A 162 -5.46 -8.74 -11.38
C SER A 162 -5.81 -10.23 -11.33
N ASN A 163 -6.73 -10.65 -12.19
CA ASN A 163 -7.01 -12.06 -12.38
C ASN A 163 -5.79 -12.83 -12.90
N SER A 164 -4.93 -12.18 -13.70
CA SER A 164 -3.67 -12.76 -14.17
C SER A 164 -2.73 -13.09 -13.02
N TRP A 165 -2.66 -12.23 -11.98
CA TRP A 165 -1.90 -12.50 -10.78
C TRP A 165 -2.45 -13.71 -10.01
N VAL A 166 -3.74 -13.71 -9.71
CA VAL A 166 -4.39 -14.77 -8.93
C VAL A 166 -4.31 -16.13 -9.61
N ASN A 167 -4.29 -16.16 -10.93
CA ASN A 167 -4.29 -17.37 -11.75
C ASN A 167 -2.95 -17.65 -12.44
N MET A 168 -1.85 -17.03 -11.99
CA MET A 168 -0.55 -17.27 -12.63
C MET A 168 -0.16 -18.76 -12.59
N ASN A 169 0.40 -19.22 -13.70
CA ASN A 169 0.89 -20.58 -13.86
C ASN A 169 2.04 -20.58 -14.90
N PRO A 170 3.27 -20.99 -14.56
CA PRO A 170 3.71 -21.45 -13.24
C PRO A 170 3.59 -20.38 -12.16
N ASP A 171 3.54 -20.82 -10.91
CA ASP A 171 3.40 -19.97 -9.75
C ASP A 171 4.61 -20.17 -8.83
N PRO A 172 5.52 -19.19 -8.74
CA PRO A 172 6.73 -19.30 -7.95
C PRO A 172 6.42 -19.52 -6.46
N VAL A 173 7.22 -20.34 -5.80
CA VAL A 173 7.22 -20.41 -4.34
C VAL A 173 7.76 -19.09 -3.79
N TRP A 174 7.04 -18.50 -2.84
CA TRP A 174 7.35 -17.20 -2.28
C TRP A 174 7.31 -17.24 -0.76
N ASN A 175 8.47 -17.44 -0.15
CA ASN A 175 8.58 -17.50 1.29
C ASN A 175 9.93 -16.98 1.79
N TRP A 176 9.93 -15.75 2.22
CA TRP A 176 11.09 -15.04 2.72
C TRP A 176 11.45 -15.32 4.16
N VAL A 177 10.44 -15.50 5.00
CA VAL A 177 10.58 -15.18 6.42
C VAL A 177 10.57 -16.42 7.29
N ASP A 178 9.65 -17.34 7.05
CA ASP A 178 9.36 -18.42 8.00
C ASP A 178 9.51 -19.83 7.43
N LYS A 179 9.91 -19.96 6.18
CA LYS A 179 10.05 -21.24 5.46
C LYS A 179 8.76 -22.07 5.39
N ASN A 180 7.62 -21.48 5.71
CA ASN A 180 6.31 -22.10 5.53
C ASN A 180 5.85 -21.83 4.12
N TYR A 181 6.26 -22.63 3.19
CA TYR A 181 6.06 -22.43 1.77
C TYR A 181 4.65 -21.97 1.41
N HIS A 182 4.56 -20.82 0.79
CA HIS A 182 3.38 -20.33 0.11
C HIS A 182 3.74 -19.87 -1.31
N ASP A 183 2.75 -19.63 -2.13
CA ASP A 183 2.95 -19.24 -3.52
C ASP A 183 2.87 -17.73 -3.72
N LEU A 184 3.51 -17.23 -4.77
CA LEU A 184 3.50 -15.80 -5.11
C LEU A 184 2.09 -15.30 -5.39
N ALA A 185 1.22 -16.11 -6.02
CA ALA A 185 -0.13 -15.70 -6.34
C ALA A 185 -1.01 -15.48 -5.09
N ASN A 186 -0.64 -15.99 -3.93
CA ASN A 186 -1.26 -15.67 -2.65
C ASN A 186 -0.63 -14.46 -1.94
N GLU A 187 0.50 -13.94 -2.43
CA GLU A 187 1.08 -12.69 -1.94
C GLU A 187 0.30 -11.52 -2.54
N ARG A 188 -0.75 -11.09 -1.85
CA ARG A 188 -1.72 -10.09 -2.33
C ARG A 188 -2.05 -9.10 -1.22
N LEU A 189 -1.04 -8.29 -0.88
CA LEU A 189 -1.01 -7.43 0.29
C LEU A 189 -1.11 -5.95 -0.11
N ALA A 190 -2.05 -5.19 0.45
CA ALA A 190 -2.26 -3.79 0.08
C ALA A 190 -1.24 -2.85 0.74
N ILE A 191 -1.49 -2.39 1.96
CA ILE A 191 -0.70 -1.35 2.63
C ILE A 191 -0.08 -1.89 3.92
N LEU A 192 1.20 -1.56 4.15
CA LEU A 192 1.85 -1.72 5.43
C LEU A 192 2.13 -0.34 6.05
N VAL A 193 1.65 -0.12 7.27
CA VAL A 193 2.00 1.03 8.10
C VAL A 193 2.76 0.54 9.33
N GLY A 194 4.07 0.83 9.39
CA GLY A 194 4.99 0.30 10.39
C GLY A 194 5.51 -1.10 10.04
N HIS A 195 6.84 -1.24 9.89
CA HIS A 195 7.46 -2.49 9.44
C HIS A 195 7.42 -3.61 10.47
N ASN A 196 7.44 -3.26 11.75
CA ASN A 196 7.38 -4.20 12.86
C ASN A 196 6.91 -3.48 14.13
N ARG A 197 6.84 -4.20 15.25
CA ARG A 197 6.45 -3.68 16.56
C ARG A 197 7.25 -2.44 16.97
N ASN A 198 8.56 -2.43 16.77
CA ASN A 198 9.43 -1.32 17.16
C ASN A 198 9.29 -0.09 16.21
N ASP A 199 8.70 -0.30 15.05
CA ASP A 199 8.32 0.76 14.10
C ASP A 199 6.80 0.97 14.16
N SER A 200 6.26 1.15 15.36
CA SER A 200 4.84 1.43 15.60
C SER A 200 4.66 2.77 16.30
N TYR A 201 3.43 3.23 16.40
CA TYR A 201 3.12 4.47 17.12
C TYR A 201 3.57 4.40 18.58
N VAL A 202 3.11 3.40 19.32
CA VAL A 202 3.40 3.31 20.77
C VAL A 202 4.85 2.99 21.06
N TYR A 203 5.45 2.05 20.34
CA TYR A 203 6.81 1.58 20.62
C TYR A 203 7.90 2.29 19.80
N GLY A 204 7.50 3.02 18.76
CA GLY A 204 8.41 3.69 17.81
C GLY A 204 8.51 5.21 17.96
N GLY A 205 8.14 5.78 19.11
CA GLY A 205 8.33 7.21 19.38
C GLY A 205 7.19 8.10 18.87
N ASN A 206 5.96 7.61 18.88
CA ASN A 206 4.73 8.35 18.54
C ASN A 206 4.76 8.98 17.13
N LYS A 207 5.29 8.25 16.16
CA LYS A 207 5.27 8.57 14.73
C LYS A 207 4.19 7.77 14.01
N LEU A 208 4.16 7.84 12.71
CA LEU A 208 3.20 7.15 11.86
C LEU A 208 1.76 7.65 12.03
N HIS A 209 1.58 8.98 12.11
CA HIS A 209 0.25 9.56 11.93
C HIS A 209 -0.15 9.45 10.47
N VAL A 210 -1.17 8.64 10.18
CA VAL A 210 -1.64 8.34 8.83
C VAL A 210 -3.13 8.59 8.73
N THR A 211 -3.55 9.30 7.70
CA THR A 211 -4.95 9.43 7.30
C THR A 211 -5.18 8.62 6.03
N MET A 212 -6.21 7.76 6.04
CA MET A 212 -6.60 6.95 4.89
C MET A 212 -8.07 7.20 4.60
N HIS A 213 -8.40 7.76 3.44
CA HIS A 213 -9.81 8.00 3.11
C HIS A 213 -10.15 7.82 1.65
N HIS A 214 -11.37 7.38 1.39
CA HIS A 214 -11.91 7.18 0.05
C HIS A 214 -11.05 6.27 -0.83
N ASN A 215 -10.29 5.34 -0.21
CA ASN A 215 -9.53 4.36 -0.97
C ASN A 215 -10.40 3.14 -1.29
N TRP A 216 -10.16 2.55 -2.44
CA TRP A 216 -10.74 1.29 -2.86
C TRP A 216 -9.73 0.16 -2.63
N PHE A 217 -10.08 -0.78 -1.76
CA PHE A 217 -9.30 -1.97 -1.45
C PHE A 217 -9.97 -3.20 -2.05
N GLY A 218 -9.39 -3.75 -3.09
CA GLY A 218 -9.89 -4.91 -3.83
C GLY A 218 -10.19 -4.56 -5.30
N PRO A 219 -10.55 -5.56 -6.10
CA PRO A 219 -10.72 -6.98 -5.74
C PRO A 219 -9.39 -7.74 -5.58
N ASN A 220 -9.51 -9.02 -5.20
CA ASN A 220 -8.41 -10.01 -5.18
C ASN A 220 -7.33 -9.73 -4.11
N LEU A 221 -7.57 -8.93 -3.10
CA LEU A 221 -6.67 -8.82 -1.95
C LEU A 221 -6.77 -10.07 -1.04
N ALA A 222 -5.67 -10.40 -0.35
CA ALA A 222 -5.65 -11.42 0.70
C ALA A 222 -5.51 -10.80 2.09
N GLY A 223 -4.86 -9.64 2.21
CA GLY A 223 -4.68 -8.98 3.47
C GLY A 223 -4.29 -7.51 3.32
N ARG A 224 -4.18 -6.85 4.43
CA ARG A 224 -3.85 -5.43 4.55
C ARG A 224 -5.04 -4.49 4.24
N PRO A 225 -5.00 -3.24 4.76
CA PRO A 225 -3.86 -2.59 5.42
C PRO A 225 -3.53 -3.19 6.80
N LEU A 226 -2.25 -3.42 7.09
CA LEU A 226 -1.77 -3.69 8.45
C LEU A 226 -1.26 -2.40 9.06
N LEU A 227 -1.89 -1.99 10.14
CA LEU A 227 -1.73 -0.67 10.74
C LEU A 227 -1.06 -0.77 12.10
N ARG A 228 0.16 -0.26 12.21
CA ARG A 228 0.90 -0.08 13.47
C ARG A 228 1.06 1.39 13.85
N GLY A 229 0.40 2.29 13.12
CA GLY A 229 0.44 3.74 13.34
C GLY A 229 -0.70 4.26 14.21
N TRP A 230 -0.74 5.58 14.37
CA TRP A 230 -1.91 6.35 14.74
C TRP A 230 -2.69 6.65 13.46
N VAL A 231 -3.78 5.94 13.22
CA VAL A 231 -4.43 5.92 11.92
C VAL A 231 -5.89 6.35 12.03
N HIS A 232 -6.27 7.34 11.21
CA HIS A 232 -7.65 7.68 10.94
C HIS A 232 -8.04 7.13 9.57
N ALA A 233 -8.82 6.07 9.55
CA ALA A 233 -9.31 5.42 8.35
C ALA A 233 -10.81 5.67 8.21
N TYR A 234 -11.22 6.48 7.22
CA TYR A 234 -12.63 6.79 7.01
C TYR A 234 -13.05 6.76 5.54
N ASN A 235 -14.29 6.37 5.30
CA ASN A 235 -14.88 6.28 3.96
C ASN A 235 -14.08 5.44 2.96
N ASN A 236 -13.36 4.40 3.42
CA ASN A 236 -12.73 3.44 2.54
C ASN A 236 -13.71 2.33 2.17
N TYR A 237 -13.59 1.82 0.96
CA TYR A 237 -14.33 0.67 0.46
C TYR A 237 -13.43 -0.56 0.40
N PHE A 238 -13.74 -1.55 1.22
CA PHE A 238 -13.06 -2.86 1.26
C PHE A 238 -13.91 -3.87 0.48
N ASP A 239 -13.45 -4.19 -0.73
CA ASP A 239 -14.19 -4.92 -1.74
C ASP A 239 -13.64 -6.33 -1.94
N ASN A 240 -14.37 -7.34 -1.46
CA ASN A 240 -14.05 -8.73 -1.69
C ASN A 240 -15.06 -9.40 -2.65
N SER A 241 -15.55 -8.64 -3.63
CA SER A 241 -16.58 -9.10 -4.58
C SER A 241 -16.15 -10.28 -5.44
N THR A 242 -14.86 -10.42 -5.72
CA THR A 242 -14.27 -11.53 -6.46
C THR A 242 -13.52 -12.48 -5.51
N LEU A 243 -14.25 -13.03 -4.55
CA LEU A 243 -13.70 -13.91 -3.53
C LEU A 243 -12.97 -15.12 -4.15
N PRO A 244 -11.63 -15.23 -4.07
CA PRO A 244 -10.93 -16.40 -4.56
C PRO A 244 -11.15 -17.57 -3.60
N ASN A 245 -11.85 -18.60 -4.07
CA ASN A 245 -12.17 -19.78 -3.28
C ASN A 245 -11.45 -21.03 -3.77
N GLY A 246 -11.34 -22.02 -2.88
CA GLY A 246 -10.86 -23.37 -3.19
C GLY A 246 -9.34 -23.48 -3.21
N MET A 247 -8.89 -24.60 -3.74
CA MET A 247 -7.48 -24.95 -3.83
C MET A 247 -6.91 -24.57 -5.18
N ARG A 248 -5.63 -24.23 -5.18
CA ARG A 248 -4.81 -24.10 -6.39
C ARG A 248 -3.62 -25.05 -6.33
N THR A 249 -3.08 -25.44 -7.46
CA THR A 249 -1.87 -26.25 -7.55
C THR A 249 -0.75 -25.39 -8.16
N ALA A 250 0.35 -25.22 -7.46
CA ALA A 250 1.53 -24.54 -7.97
C ALA A 250 2.32 -25.42 -8.95
N ALA A 251 3.30 -24.83 -9.65
CA ALA A 251 4.12 -25.54 -10.64
C ALA A 251 4.93 -26.70 -10.04
N ASP A 252 5.29 -26.62 -8.74
CA ASP A 252 5.97 -27.68 -8.00
C ASP A 252 5.04 -28.85 -7.55
N GLY A 253 3.75 -28.79 -7.91
CA GLY A 253 2.73 -29.77 -7.55
C GLY A 253 2.11 -29.59 -6.17
N ARG A 254 2.57 -28.67 -5.34
CA ARG A 254 1.96 -28.37 -4.03
C ARG A 254 0.61 -27.74 -4.21
N ARG A 255 -0.26 -28.00 -3.24
CA ARG A 255 -1.61 -27.44 -3.21
C ARG A 255 -1.72 -26.40 -2.10
N TYR A 256 -2.24 -25.25 -2.48
CA TYR A 256 -2.45 -24.10 -1.59
C TYR A 256 -3.92 -23.71 -1.58
N GLU A 257 -4.41 -23.30 -0.42
CA GLU A 257 -5.71 -22.66 -0.30
C GLU A 257 -5.63 -21.22 -0.80
N LYS A 258 -6.59 -20.82 -1.64
CA LYS A 258 -6.72 -19.43 -2.05
C LYS A 258 -7.16 -18.59 -0.85
N GLN A 259 -6.31 -17.67 -0.44
CA GLN A 259 -6.54 -16.87 0.75
C GLN A 259 -7.70 -15.88 0.57
N GLN A 260 -8.53 -15.82 1.58
CA GLN A 260 -9.63 -14.86 1.70
C GLN A 260 -9.12 -13.50 2.18
N TYR A 261 -9.88 -12.44 1.89
CA TYR A 261 -9.51 -11.09 2.27
C TYR A 261 -9.79 -10.79 3.75
N ASN A 262 -8.73 -10.68 4.55
CA ASN A 262 -8.72 -10.07 5.86
C ASN A 262 -8.43 -8.57 5.69
N ALA A 263 -9.44 -7.72 5.85
CA ALA A 263 -9.36 -6.33 5.40
C ALA A 263 -8.47 -5.45 6.30
N LEU A 264 -9.04 -4.75 7.27
CA LEU A 264 -8.29 -3.88 8.16
C LEU A 264 -7.63 -4.70 9.27
N GLN A 265 -6.31 -4.58 9.41
CA GLN A 265 -5.54 -5.31 10.42
C GLN A 265 -4.96 -4.34 11.45
N VAL A 266 -5.40 -4.48 12.70
CA VAL A 266 -4.95 -3.66 13.83
C VAL A 266 -3.68 -4.30 14.40
N GLY A 267 -2.54 -3.66 14.20
CA GLY A 267 -1.23 -4.20 14.55
C GLY A 267 -0.72 -3.77 15.92
N SER A 268 0.42 -4.36 16.30
CA SER A 268 1.11 -4.02 17.55
C SER A 268 1.44 -2.54 17.64
N GLY A 269 1.14 -1.93 18.78
CA GLY A 269 1.45 -0.52 19.07
C GLY A 269 0.62 0.51 18.31
N SER A 270 -0.51 0.10 17.73
CA SER A 270 -1.39 0.99 16.97
C SER A 270 -2.42 1.72 17.81
N ILE A 271 -2.90 2.84 17.26
CA ILE A 271 -4.16 3.49 17.63
C ILE A 271 -4.93 3.72 16.33
N VAL A 272 -6.06 3.04 16.15
CA VAL A 272 -6.83 3.07 14.92
C VAL A 272 -8.23 3.59 15.16
N PHE A 273 -8.63 4.60 14.41
CA PHE A 273 -9.99 5.13 14.33
C PHE A 273 -10.58 4.77 12.96
N SER A 274 -11.52 3.82 12.97
CA SER A 274 -12.21 3.32 11.77
C SER A 274 -13.61 3.93 11.71
N GLU A 275 -13.87 4.79 10.71
CA GLU A 275 -15.12 5.56 10.64
C GLU A 275 -15.77 5.48 9.26
N SER A 276 -17.04 5.16 9.22
CA SER A 276 -17.86 5.19 7.99
C SER A 276 -17.23 4.45 6.81
N ASN A 277 -16.47 3.39 7.08
CA ASN A 277 -15.95 2.50 6.04
C ASN A 277 -17.01 1.48 5.63
N TYR A 278 -16.90 0.95 4.42
CA TYR A 278 -17.77 -0.08 3.90
C TYR A 278 -16.98 -1.36 3.62
N PHE A 279 -17.35 -2.45 4.29
CA PHE A 279 -16.74 -3.78 4.14
C PHE A 279 -17.71 -4.69 3.41
N TYR A 280 -17.34 -5.10 2.18
CA TYR A 280 -18.16 -5.95 1.34
C TYR A 280 -17.55 -7.35 1.19
N LYS A 281 -18.24 -8.37 1.65
CA LYS A 281 -17.84 -9.78 1.58
C LYS A 281 -16.46 -10.09 2.16
N THR A 282 -15.90 -9.23 3.00
CA THR A 282 -14.62 -9.47 3.65
C THR A 282 -14.71 -10.62 4.65
N ASN A 283 -13.65 -11.43 4.72
CA ASN A 283 -13.64 -12.62 5.58
C ASN A 283 -13.43 -12.26 7.05
N ASN A 284 -12.43 -11.44 7.35
CA ASN A 284 -12.19 -10.88 8.67
C ASN A 284 -12.00 -9.37 8.51
N SER A 285 -13.09 -8.63 8.69
CA SER A 285 -13.15 -7.21 8.34
C SER A 285 -12.19 -6.36 9.17
N ASN A 286 -12.08 -6.66 10.47
CA ASN A 286 -11.14 -6.03 11.39
C ASN A 286 -10.41 -7.13 12.16
N GLN A 287 -9.17 -7.38 11.81
CA GLN A 287 -8.37 -8.42 12.44
C GLN A 287 -7.39 -7.81 13.44
N ILE A 288 -7.38 -8.30 14.67
CA ILE A 288 -6.29 -8.01 15.61
C ILE A 288 -5.07 -8.86 15.18
N ARG A 289 -3.98 -8.20 14.80
CA ARG A 289 -2.76 -8.87 14.34
C ARG A 289 -1.53 -8.35 15.07
N LEU A 290 -1.25 -8.94 16.22
CA LEU A 290 -0.14 -8.58 17.09
C LEU A 290 1.06 -9.50 16.86
N GLU A 291 2.27 -8.94 16.98
CA GLU A 291 3.52 -9.71 16.96
C GLU A 291 3.73 -10.49 18.25
N SER A 292 3.25 -9.94 19.37
CA SER A 292 3.18 -10.60 20.67
C SER A 292 1.83 -10.39 21.29
N SER A 293 1.32 -11.42 21.97
CA SER A 293 -0.03 -11.39 22.61
C SER A 293 -0.21 -10.30 23.67
N GLY A 294 0.89 -9.77 24.24
CA GLY A 294 0.87 -8.69 25.21
C GLY A 294 1.08 -7.30 24.63
N ASP A 295 1.17 -7.17 23.32
CA ASP A 295 1.38 -5.87 22.68
C ASP A 295 0.15 -4.97 22.84
N MET A 296 0.41 -3.69 23.08
CA MET A 296 -0.63 -2.68 23.18
C MET A 296 -1.22 -2.38 21.80
N TYR A 297 -2.51 -2.14 21.78
CA TYR A 297 -3.24 -1.56 20.66
C TYR A 297 -4.50 -0.87 21.16
N ASN A 298 -5.00 0.10 20.40
CA ASN A 298 -6.32 0.68 20.60
C ASN A 298 -7.07 0.69 19.27
N PHE A 299 -8.31 0.24 19.29
CA PHE A 299 -9.17 0.19 18.13
C PHE A 299 -10.53 0.81 18.45
N TYR A 300 -10.91 1.78 17.63
CA TYR A 300 -12.16 2.52 17.75
C TYR A 300 -12.94 2.45 16.46
N GLU A 301 -14.27 2.31 16.57
CA GLU A 301 -15.19 2.19 15.44
C GLU A 301 -16.35 3.16 15.53
N LYS A 302 -16.76 3.66 14.36
CA LYS A 302 -17.95 4.50 14.25
C LYS A 302 -18.58 4.37 12.86
N LYS A 303 -19.88 4.04 12.81
CA LYS A 303 -20.68 4.03 11.58
C LYS A 303 -20.13 3.17 10.43
N ASN A 304 -19.34 2.17 10.69
CA ASN A 304 -18.91 1.22 9.67
C ASN A 304 -20.07 0.35 9.20
N VAL A 305 -20.08 -0.05 7.94
CA VAL A 305 -21.03 -0.99 7.34
C VAL A 305 -20.33 -2.29 7.01
N TYR A 306 -20.89 -3.40 7.44
CA TYR A 306 -20.43 -4.77 7.19
C TYR A 306 -21.48 -5.50 6.37
N ASP A 307 -21.27 -5.54 5.03
CA ASP A 307 -22.21 -6.10 4.08
C ASP A 307 -21.74 -7.49 3.63
N ALA A 308 -22.52 -8.51 3.96
CA ALA A 308 -22.22 -9.92 3.69
C ALA A 308 -20.79 -10.32 4.15
N ALA A 309 -20.23 -9.62 5.15
CA ALA A 309 -18.94 -9.96 5.74
C ALA A 309 -19.03 -11.26 6.54
N THR A 310 -17.95 -12.07 6.48
CA THR A 310 -17.86 -13.36 7.17
C THR A 310 -16.63 -13.40 8.08
N GLY A 311 -16.61 -14.36 9.04
CA GLY A 311 -15.52 -14.49 10.00
C GLY A 311 -15.65 -13.56 11.21
N ASN A 312 -14.61 -13.51 12.02
CA ASN A 312 -14.59 -12.73 13.25
C ASN A 312 -14.03 -11.34 12.98
N SER A 313 -14.83 -10.33 13.26
CA SER A 313 -14.36 -8.94 13.27
C SER A 313 -13.97 -8.54 14.69
N ALA A 314 -12.84 -7.87 14.86
CA ALA A 314 -12.56 -7.19 16.11
C ALA A 314 -13.58 -6.07 16.30
N ILE A 315 -14.04 -5.89 17.54
CA ILE A 315 -15.00 -4.84 17.90
C ILE A 315 -14.23 -3.70 18.53
N GLY A 316 -14.38 -2.53 17.96
CA GLY A 316 -13.79 -1.29 18.48
C GLY A 316 -14.66 -0.60 19.51
N SER A 317 -14.04 0.16 20.39
CA SER A 317 -14.75 1.08 21.27
C SER A 317 -15.34 2.24 20.45
N THR A 318 -16.54 2.68 20.82
CA THR A 318 -17.19 3.82 20.15
C THR A 318 -16.46 5.11 20.48
N PHE A 319 -16.37 6.01 19.51
CA PHE A 319 -15.87 7.36 19.69
C PHE A 319 -16.80 8.40 19.04
N ASN A 320 -16.79 9.63 19.54
CA ASN A 320 -17.62 10.69 18.97
C ASN A 320 -16.91 11.37 17.78
N ASN A 321 -15.72 11.88 18.01
CA ASN A 321 -14.87 12.49 16.97
C ASN A 321 -13.46 11.94 17.09
N ALA A 322 -12.84 11.58 15.97
CA ALA A 322 -11.42 11.24 15.96
C ALA A 322 -10.60 12.45 16.45
N PRO A 323 -9.60 12.25 17.32
CA PRO A 323 -8.79 13.34 17.87
C PRO A 323 -7.76 13.83 16.83
N VAL A 324 -8.25 14.34 15.72
CA VAL A 324 -7.44 14.86 14.60
C VAL A 324 -7.32 16.38 14.69
N LYS A 325 -6.21 16.91 14.18
CA LYS A 325 -5.92 18.36 14.17
C LYS A 325 -6.40 19.06 12.90
N TYR A 326 -7.10 18.34 12.01
CA TYR A 326 -7.64 18.85 10.77
C TYR A 326 -9.16 18.71 10.72
N SER A 327 -9.81 19.61 10.00
CA SER A 327 -11.25 19.48 9.71
C SER A 327 -11.47 18.42 8.64
N TYR A 328 -12.44 17.56 8.83
CA TYR A 328 -12.87 16.59 7.83
C TYR A 328 -14.39 16.43 7.86
N LYS A 329 -14.91 15.91 6.77
CA LYS A 329 -16.31 15.51 6.66
C LYS A 329 -16.36 14.09 6.17
N SER A 330 -16.98 13.20 6.93
CA SER A 330 -17.23 11.83 6.48
C SER A 330 -18.56 11.78 5.70
N ASP A 331 -18.55 11.02 4.60
CA ASP A 331 -19.75 10.65 3.88
C ASP A 331 -20.51 9.53 4.62
N ASP A 332 -21.79 9.38 4.30
CA ASP A 332 -22.57 8.25 4.78
C ASP A 332 -21.94 6.94 4.26
N ALA A 333 -21.66 6.00 5.18
CA ALA A 333 -21.03 4.73 4.85
C ALA A 333 -21.78 3.96 3.76
N ALA A 334 -23.11 4.00 3.73
CA ALA A 334 -23.91 3.33 2.70
C ALA A 334 -23.64 3.85 1.28
N ARG A 335 -23.15 5.08 1.13
CA ARG A 335 -22.81 5.69 -0.15
C ARG A 335 -21.35 5.48 -0.57
N VAL A 336 -20.51 5.05 0.34
CA VAL A 336 -19.06 4.91 0.09
C VAL A 336 -18.73 4.05 -1.14
N PRO A 337 -19.35 2.87 -1.37
CA PRO A 337 -19.05 2.11 -2.58
C PRO A 337 -19.26 2.91 -3.88
N SER A 338 -20.41 3.59 -4.02
CA SER A 338 -20.69 4.35 -5.24
C SER A 338 -19.75 5.54 -5.42
N ILE A 339 -19.40 6.22 -4.34
CA ILE A 339 -18.45 7.35 -4.38
C ILE A 339 -17.07 6.84 -4.79
N VAL A 340 -16.56 5.84 -4.08
CA VAL A 340 -15.19 5.35 -4.27
C VAL A 340 -15.01 4.71 -5.65
N LEU A 341 -15.97 3.89 -6.11
CA LEU A 341 -15.92 3.29 -7.44
C LEU A 341 -15.87 4.30 -8.59
N SER A 342 -16.39 5.50 -8.36
CA SER A 342 -16.39 6.58 -9.38
C SER A 342 -15.22 7.57 -9.25
N THR A 343 -14.48 7.54 -8.14
CA THR A 343 -13.47 8.57 -7.85
C THR A 343 -12.07 8.04 -7.54
N ALA A 344 -11.92 6.78 -7.14
CA ALA A 344 -10.61 6.23 -6.83
C ALA A 344 -9.83 5.86 -8.08
N GLY A 345 -8.51 5.98 -8.00
CA GLY A 345 -7.61 5.73 -9.12
C GLY A 345 -7.31 6.96 -9.97
N PRO A 346 -6.43 6.82 -10.97
CA PRO A 346 -6.03 7.93 -11.86
C PRO A 346 -7.14 8.39 -12.79
N HIS A 347 -7.20 9.70 -13.07
CA HIS A 347 -8.19 10.35 -13.95
C HIS A 347 -7.56 11.17 -15.05
#